data_7a6b992726d1eace40613807b358491a
#
_entry.id   7a6b992726d1eace40613807b358491a
#
_cell.length_a   1.000
_cell.length_b   1.000
_cell.length_c   1.000
_cell.angle_alpha   90.00
_cell.angle_beta   90.00
_cell.angle_gamma   90.00
#
_symmetry.space_group_name_H-M   'P 1'
#
loop_
_entity.id
_entity.type
_entity.pdbx_description
1 polymer ?
#
loop_
_entity_poly.entity_id
_entity_poly.type
_entity_poly.pdbx_seq_one_letter_code
_entity_poly.pdbx_strand_id
1 'polypeptide(L)'
;MARNANWIAVAVLVIVAVSAFTGFYVLSRTNSANPAATTGGVPKTSSPVDVIQVVAAENFWGSLVAQLGGSHVNVTSIVSDPNTDPHEYESNPSNAIAITNAQFIIVNGAGYDTWALDILSSENTPNQVVLNVQDLLDQPIDANPHFWYSPYYVNSTVAAMYRDLVRIDPTDEAYFHQQYADLNMSLWQSYMSEELYIKVHYSGAPVASTESIFVYMANATGLNVVSPPAFMDAVAEGNDPPAQSVAQFETLLQGGNSSVKVLVYDEQTVTPLTQSVKAEAAQYQIPVIGVTETIQPPTATFQAWMQGEVYSLINALNAQSLGQ
;
A
#
# COMPACT_ATOMS: atom_id res chain seq x y z
N MET A 1 -16.64 16.96 57.61
CA MET A 1 -17.23 15.72 57.02
C MET A 1 -16.50 15.41 55.73
N ALA A 2 -15.61 14.43 55.78
CA ALA A 2 -14.80 14.00 54.65
C ALA A 2 -15.59 12.99 53.85
N ARG A 3 -15.61 13.12 52.53
CA ARG A 3 -16.07 12.06 51.59
C ARG A 3 -14.93 11.70 50.65
N ASN A 4 -14.44 10.46 50.84
CA ASN A 4 -13.41 9.83 50.05
C ASN A 4 -13.90 9.59 48.60
N ALA A 5 -13.11 10.02 47.63
CA ALA A 5 -13.26 9.64 46.24
C ALA A 5 -12.31 8.45 45.94
N ASN A 6 -12.89 7.30 45.71
CA ASN A 6 -12.16 6.08 45.31
C ASN A 6 -11.75 6.20 43.84
N TRP A 7 -10.46 6.21 43.57
CA TRP A 7 -9.88 6.06 42.24
C TRP A 7 -9.79 4.55 41.95
N ILE A 8 -10.61 4.07 41.03
CA ILE A 8 -10.49 2.70 40.49
C ILE A 8 -9.46 2.77 39.36
N ALA A 9 -8.26 2.28 39.65
CA ALA A 9 -7.24 2.05 38.62
C ALA A 9 -7.63 0.75 37.87
N VAL A 10 -7.99 0.88 36.59
CA VAL A 10 -8.15 -0.26 35.69
C VAL A 10 -6.77 -0.62 35.16
N ALA A 11 -6.16 -1.64 35.73
CA ALA A 11 -4.96 -2.26 35.20
C ALA A 11 -5.35 -3.19 34.04
N VAL A 12 -5.00 -2.83 32.81
CA VAL A 12 -5.09 -3.72 31.66
C VAL A 12 -3.89 -4.66 31.72
N LEU A 13 -4.14 -5.91 32.06
CA LEU A 13 -3.16 -6.98 32.08
C LEU A 13 -2.99 -7.51 30.66
N VAL A 14 -1.88 -7.12 30.01
CA VAL A 14 -1.45 -7.72 28.74
C VAL A 14 -0.79 -9.06 29.06
N ILE A 15 -1.47 -10.17 28.78
CA ILE A 15 -0.91 -11.51 28.88
C ILE A 15 -0.08 -11.76 27.61
N VAL A 16 1.23 -11.63 27.72
CA VAL A 16 2.18 -12.11 26.70
C VAL A 16 2.39 -13.61 26.97
N ALA A 17 1.83 -14.46 26.13
CA ALA A 17 2.11 -15.89 26.15
C ALA A 17 3.50 -16.13 25.53
N VAL A 18 4.51 -16.25 26.36
CA VAL A 18 5.82 -16.75 25.96
C VAL A 18 5.76 -18.27 25.91
N SER A 19 5.65 -18.84 24.71
CA SER A 19 5.78 -20.29 24.48
C SER A 19 7.27 -20.64 24.53
N ALA A 20 7.71 -21.20 25.65
CA ALA A 20 9.04 -21.79 25.80
C ALA A 20 9.15 -23.07 24.96
N PHE A 21 9.92 -23.04 23.88
CA PHE A 21 10.32 -24.24 23.15
C PHE A 21 11.45 -24.92 23.92
N THR A 22 11.15 -25.98 24.66
CA THR A 22 12.13 -26.90 25.25
C THR A 22 12.64 -27.83 24.15
N GLY A 23 13.87 -27.57 23.69
CA GLY A 23 14.55 -28.47 22.76
C GLY A 23 14.89 -29.81 23.42
N PHE A 24 14.36 -30.89 22.83
CA PHE A 24 14.71 -32.25 23.19
C PHE A 24 16.04 -32.63 22.50
N TYR A 25 17.13 -32.68 23.26
CA TYR A 25 18.38 -33.30 22.79
C TYR A 25 18.27 -34.82 22.90
N VAL A 26 18.16 -35.50 21.77
CA VAL A 26 18.30 -36.95 21.68
C VAL A 26 19.78 -37.27 21.48
N LEU A 27 20.40 -37.86 22.50
CA LEU A 27 21.74 -38.47 22.37
C LEU A 27 21.62 -39.72 21.51
N SER A 28 22.15 -39.68 20.29
CA SER A 28 22.33 -40.86 19.44
C SER A 28 23.53 -41.66 19.90
N ARG A 29 23.30 -42.86 20.39
CA ARG A 29 24.35 -43.90 20.62
C ARG A 29 24.76 -44.44 19.23
N THR A 30 26.05 -44.40 18.95
CA THR A 30 26.66 -45.05 17.80
C THR A 30 26.66 -46.59 18.00
N ASN A 31 25.90 -47.28 17.16
CA ASN A 31 26.10 -48.72 16.96
C ASN A 31 26.64 -48.94 15.54
N SER A 32 27.88 -49.45 15.47
CA SER A 32 28.44 -49.93 14.22
C SER A 32 27.77 -51.23 13.80
N ALA A 33 27.22 -51.23 12.58
CA ALA A 33 26.87 -52.47 11.89
C ALA A 33 26.97 -52.25 10.37
N ASN A 34 27.68 -53.09 9.75
CA ASN A 34 28.03 -53.55 8.42
C ASN A 34 27.22 -52.95 7.22
N PRO A 35 27.88 -52.73 6.06
CA PRO A 35 27.24 -52.13 4.88
C PRO A 35 26.48 -53.18 4.08
N ALA A 36 25.13 -53.03 4.09
CA ALA A 36 24.30 -53.66 3.06
C ALA A 36 24.12 -52.68 1.90
N ALA A 37 24.22 -53.20 0.69
CA ALA A 37 24.18 -52.48 -0.57
C ALA A 37 22.92 -51.59 -0.68
N THR A 38 23.11 -50.28 -0.76
CA THR A 38 22.04 -49.33 -1.04
C THR A 38 21.89 -49.18 -2.56
N THR A 39 20.77 -49.64 -3.07
CA THR A 39 20.29 -49.25 -4.40
C THR A 39 20.14 -47.73 -4.43
N GLY A 40 20.92 -47.09 -5.32
CA GLY A 40 20.90 -45.66 -5.50
C GLY A 40 19.49 -45.14 -5.82
N GLY A 41 18.88 -44.47 -4.87
CA GLY A 41 17.75 -43.58 -5.13
C GLY A 41 18.24 -42.42 -6.00
N VAL A 42 17.78 -42.36 -7.22
CA VAL A 42 17.93 -41.19 -8.09
C VAL A 42 17.39 -40.00 -7.31
N PRO A 43 18.14 -38.88 -7.16
CA PRO A 43 17.58 -37.68 -6.60
C PRO A 43 16.31 -37.35 -7.41
N LYS A 44 15.18 -37.15 -6.73
CA LYS A 44 14.00 -36.54 -7.36
C LYS A 44 14.47 -35.20 -7.90
N THR A 45 14.71 -35.12 -9.21
CA THR A 45 14.77 -33.83 -9.90
C THR A 45 13.45 -33.16 -9.59
N SER A 46 13.51 -32.05 -8.85
CA SER A 46 12.37 -31.16 -8.71
C SER A 46 11.90 -30.81 -10.10
N SER A 47 10.66 -31.11 -10.42
CA SER A 47 10.03 -30.63 -11.66
C SER A 47 10.26 -29.10 -11.70
N PRO A 48 10.49 -28.52 -12.88
CA PRO A 48 10.50 -27.07 -12.99
C PRO A 48 9.22 -26.54 -12.34
N VAL A 49 9.33 -25.60 -11.42
CA VAL A 49 8.19 -24.88 -10.89
C VAL A 49 7.56 -24.17 -12.09
N ASP A 50 6.30 -24.47 -12.40
CA ASP A 50 5.57 -23.72 -13.43
C ASP A 50 5.36 -22.30 -12.88
N VAL A 51 6.17 -21.35 -13.37
CA VAL A 51 6.16 -19.97 -12.89
C VAL A 51 4.88 -19.29 -13.36
N ILE A 52 4.07 -18.85 -12.41
CA ILE A 52 2.81 -18.13 -12.66
C ILE A 52 3.11 -16.78 -13.31
N GLN A 53 2.57 -16.52 -14.50
CA GLN A 53 2.68 -15.21 -15.15
C GLN A 53 1.64 -14.27 -14.55
N VAL A 54 2.11 -13.19 -13.93
CA VAL A 54 1.28 -12.20 -13.25
C VAL A 54 1.42 -10.86 -13.96
N VAL A 55 0.31 -10.19 -14.18
CA VAL A 55 0.28 -8.78 -14.59
C VAL A 55 -0.41 -7.98 -13.49
N ALA A 56 0.24 -6.93 -13.02
CA ALA A 56 -0.37 -5.88 -12.21
C ALA A 56 -0.50 -4.61 -13.05
N ALA A 57 -1.64 -3.97 -13.03
CA ALA A 57 -1.83 -2.72 -13.73
C ALA A 57 -0.81 -1.68 -13.24
N GLU A 58 -0.57 -1.61 -11.93
CA GLU A 58 0.39 -0.69 -11.32
C GLU A 58 1.45 -1.43 -10.49
N ASN A 59 2.58 -0.74 -10.28
CA ASN A 59 3.73 -1.31 -9.59
C ASN A 59 3.51 -1.51 -8.07
N PHE A 60 2.60 -0.79 -7.44
CA PHE A 60 2.32 -0.97 -6.01
C PHE A 60 1.63 -2.31 -5.74
N TRP A 61 0.65 -2.74 -6.55
CA TRP A 61 0.10 -4.10 -6.48
C TRP A 61 1.10 -5.15 -6.96
N GLY A 62 1.88 -4.81 -7.99
CA GLY A 62 2.93 -5.68 -8.52
C GLY A 62 4.01 -6.01 -7.51
N SER A 63 4.44 -5.03 -6.70
CA SER A 63 5.42 -5.24 -5.62
C SER A 63 4.90 -6.19 -4.54
N LEU A 64 3.62 -6.09 -4.17
CA LEU A 64 3.02 -6.94 -3.14
C LEU A 64 2.88 -8.40 -3.63
N VAL A 65 2.37 -8.61 -4.84
CA VAL A 65 2.23 -9.96 -5.38
C VAL A 65 3.58 -10.61 -5.70
N ALA A 66 4.59 -9.83 -6.09
CA ALA A 66 5.95 -10.34 -6.28
C ALA A 66 6.55 -10.88 -4.98
N GLN A 67 6.30 -10.22 -3.86
CA GLN A 67 6.76 -10.67 -2.54
C GLN A 67 6.00 -11.91 -2.07
N LEU A 68 4.70 -12.01 -2.34
CA LEU A 68 3.89 -13.19 -2.03
C LEU A 68 4.28 -14.41 -2.86
N GLY A 69 4.52 -14.20 -4.14
CA GLY A 69 4.82 -15.30 -5.07
C GLY A 69 6.28 -15.70 -5.08
N GLY A 70 7.21 -14.76 -4.80
CA GLY A 70 8.65 -14.98 -4.82
C GLY A 70 9.13 -15.64 -6.13
N SER A 71 9.81 -16.78 -6.04
CA SER A 71 10.31 -17.52 -7.21
C SER A 71 9.23 -18.25 -8.00
N HIS A 72 7.99 -18.30 -7.51
CA HIS A 72 6.86 -19.00 -8.15
C HIS A 72 6.05 -18.08 -9.06
N VAL A 73 6.38 -16.79 -9.13
CA VAL A 73 5.72 -15.81 -10.00
C VAL A 73 6.73 -15.05 -10.86
N ASN A 74 6.27 -14.65 -12.03
CA ASN A 74 6.94 -13.66 -12.88
C ASN A 74 5.98 -12.49 -13.06
N VAL A 75 6.30 -11.35 -12.44
CA VAL A 75 5.39 -10.20 -12.37
C VAL A 75 5.79 -9.14 -13.37
N THR A 76 4.83 -8.69 -14.17
CA THR A 76 4.94 -7.51 -15.01
C THR A 76 4.02 -6.42 -14.44
N SER A 77 4.60 -5.33 -13.95
CA SER A 77 3.86 -4.11 -13.61
C SER A 77 3.84 -3.18 -14.82
N ILE A 78 2.66 -2.76 -15.25
CA ILE A 78 2.51 -1.97 -16.48
C ILE A 78 2.82 -0.50 -16.19
N VAL A 79 2.08 0.14 -15.29
CA VAL A 79 2.34 1.51 -14.87
C VAL A 79 3.38 1.49 -13.75
N SER A 80 4.58 1.99 -14.08
CA SER A 80 5.73 1.95 -13.17
C SER A 80 6.73 3.10 -13.38
N ASP A 81 6.51 3.96 -14.39
CA ASP A 81 7.36 5.12 -14.65
C ASP A 81 7.04 6.21 -13.63
N PRO A 82 8.04 6.69 -12.87
CA PRO A 82 7.85 7.75 -11.87
C PRO A 82 7.41 9.10 -12.44
N ASN A 83 7.57 9.29 -13.75
CA ASN A 83 7.23 10.55 -14.41
C ASN A 83 5.88 10.50 -15.14
N THR A 84 5.18 9.38 -15.04
CA THR A 84 3.85 9.20 -15.64
C THR A 84 2.79 9.49 -14.59
N ASP A 85 1.83 10.34 -14.94
CA ASP A 85 0.58 10.44 -14.22
C ASP A 85 -0.27 9.19 -14.54
N PRO A 86 -0.57 8.33 -13.57
CA PRO A 86 -1.31 7.10 -13.84
C PRO A 86 -2.74 7.34 -14.30
N HIS A 87 -3.37 8.45 -13.90
CA HIS A 87 -4.71 8.84 -14.34
C HIS A 87 -4.77 9.16 -15.85
N GLU A 88 -3.65 9.61 -16.44
CA GLU A 88 -3.52 9.94 -17.87
C GLU A 88 -2.90 8.79 -18.68
N TYR A 89 -2.69 7.60 -18.06
CA TYR A 89 -2.03 6.49 -18.74
C TYR A 89 -2.87 5.92 -19.87
N GLU A 90 -2.29 5.84 -21.07
CA GLU A 90 -2.88 5.18 -22.24
C GLU A 90 -2.18 3.85 -22.53
N SER A 91 -2.97 2.78 -22.68
CA SER A 91 -2.43 1.45 -22.98
C SER A 91 -1.88 1.35 -24.41
N ASN A 92 -0.97 0.40 -24.60
CA ASN A 92 -0.37 0.08 -25.88
C ASN A 92 -0.51 -1.43 -26.22
N PRO A 93 -0.23 -1.86 -27.47
CA PRO A 93 -0.38 -3.27 -27.84
C PRO A 93 0.43 -4.25 -26.99
N SER A 94 1.58 -3.81 -26.40
CA SER A 94 2.36 -4.68 -25.51
C SER A 94 1.62 -4.99 -24.21
N ASN A 95 0.82 -4.04 -23.72
CA ASN A 95 -0.02 -4.24 -22.53
C ASN A 95 -1.08 -5.32 -22.79
N ALA A 96 -1.75 -5.27 -23.94
CA ALA A 96 -2.73 -6.28 -24.32
C ALA A 96 -2.08 -7.68 -24.42
N ILE A 97 -0.88 -7.79 -25.01
CA ILE A 97 -0.14 -9.04 -25.09
C ILE A 97 0.23 -9.56 -23.68
N ALA A 98 0.68 -8.68 -22.78
CA ALA A 98 1.03 -9.07 -21.43
C ALA A 98 -0.21 -9.58 -20.67
N ILE A 99 -1.32 -8.87 -20.70
CA ILE A 99 -2.59 -9.25 -20.07
C ILE A 99 -3.10 -10.56 -20.61
N THR A 100 -3.11 -10.74 -21.95
CA THR A 100 -3.61 -11.97 -22.58
C THR A 100 -2.80 -13.22 -22.20
N ASN A 101 -1.49 -13.06 -21.96
CA ASN A 101 -0.61 -14.18 -21.59
C ASN A 101 -0.53 -14.42 -20.07
N ALA A 102 -1.10 -13.56 -19.24
CA ALA A 102 -1.05 -13.70 -17.80
C ALA A 102 -2.05 -14.76 -17.29
N GLN A 103 -1.68 -15.46 -16.22
CA GLN A 103 -2.55 -16.37 -15.48
C GLN A 103 -3.26 -15.64 -14.34
N PHE A 104 -2.63 -14.61 -13.79
CA PHE A 104 -3.18 -13.79 -12.73
C PHE A 104 -3.02 -12.31 -13.10
N ILE A 105 -4.11 -11.57 -13.05
CA ILE A 105 -4.16 -10.14 -13.36
C ILE A 105 -4.70 -9.40 -12.13
N ILE A 106 -4.06 -8.28 -11.78
CA ILE A 106 -4.47 -7.42 -10.67
C ILE A 106 -4.70 -6.03 -11.23
N VAL A 107 -5.90 -5.53 -11.03
CA VAL A 107 -6.32 -4.18 -11.41
C VAL A 107 -6.85 -3.43 -10.19
N ASN A 108 -6.64 -2.12 -10.14
CA ASN A 108 -7.11 -1.27 -9.05
C ASN A 108 -8.63 -1.04 -9.12
N GLY A 109 -9.15 -0.77 -10.31
CA GLY A 109 -10.54 -0.36 -10.50
C GLY A 109 -10.80 1.10 -10.13
N ALA A 110 -12.06 1.45 -9.85
CA ALA A 110 -12.51 2.80 -9.49
C ALA A 110 -12.07 3.88 -10.50
N GLY A 111 -12.13 3.55 -11.79
CA GLY A 111 -11.76 4.46 -12.86
C GLY A 111 -10.27 4.63 -13.13
N TYR A 112 -9.39 4.10 -12.27
CA TYR A 112 -7.96 4.33 -12.31
C TYR A 112 -7.24 3.64 -13.48
N ASP A 113 -7.61 2.40 -13.78
CA ASP A 113 -7.01 1.53 -14.79
C ASP A 113 -8.06 0.93 -15.74
N THR A 114 -9.02 1.76 -16.19
CA THR A 114 -10.08 1.36 -17.12
C THR A 114 -9.53 0.75 -18.41
N TRP A 115 -8.36 1.20 -18.87
CA TRP A 115 -7.68 0.63 -20.03
C TRP A 115 -7.38 -0.87 -19.87
N ALA A 116 -7.07 -1.33 -18.66
CA ALA A 116 -6.81 -2.75 -18.38
C ALA A 116 -8.12 -3.55 -18.39
N LEU A 117 -9.19 -3.00 -17.81
CA LEU A 117 -10.52 -3.59 -17.83
C LEU A 117 -11.09 -3.67 -19.25
N ASP A 118 -10.84 -2.69 -20.10
CA ASP A 118 -11.25 -2.68 -21.51
C ASP A 118 -10.54 -3.79 -22.29
N ILE A 119 -9.24 -4.00 -22.08
CA ILE A 119 -8.50 -5.10 -22.67
C ILE A 119 -9.09 -6.43 -22.20
N LEU A 120 -9.28 -6.63 -20.89
CA LEU A 120 -9.86 -7.85 -20.33
C LEU A 120 -11.26 -8.16 -20.89
N SER A 121 -12.07 -7.13 -21.11
CA SER A 121 -13.42 -7.28 -21.65
C SER A 121 -13.45 -7.66 -23.13
N SER A 122 -12.40 -7.26 -23.90
CA SER A 122 -12.29 -7.54 -25.33
C SER A 122 -11.67 -8.90 -25.62
N GLU A 123 -10.91 -9.45 -24.68
CA GLU A 123 -10.19 -10.73 -24.83
C GLU A 123 -10.98 -11.87 -24.13
N ASN A 124 -11.22 -12.95 -24.85
CA ASN A 124 -11.85 -14.15 -24.27
C ASN A 124 -10.77 -15.12 -23.82
N THR A 125 -10.18 -14.89 -22.66
CA THR A 125 -9.13 -15.76 -22.08
C THR A 125 -9.72 -16.60 -20.94
N PRO A 126 -10.23 -17.81 -21.24
CA PRO A 126 -10.74 -18.69 -20.21
C PRO A 126 -9.61 -19.11 -19.26
N ASN A 127 -9.91 -19.19 -17.96
CA ASN A 127 -9.02 -19.60 -16.87
C ASN A 127 -8.05 -18.54 -16.32
N GLN A 128 -8.12 -17.30 -16.75
CA GLN A 128 -7.43 -16.22 -16.04
C GLN A 128 -8.10 -15.95 -14.71
N VAL A 129 -7.28 -15.66 -13.69
CA VAL A 129 -7.72 -15.12 -12.40
C VAL A 129 -7.56 -13.62 -12.47
N VAL A 130 -8.65 -12.88 -12.27
CA VAL A 130 -8.63 -11.42 -12.23
C VAL A 130 -9.03 -10.97 -10.83
N LEU A 131 -8.16 -10.21 -10.18
CA LEU A 131 -8.42 -9.53 -8.93
C LEU A 131 -8.64 -8.04 -9.23
N ASN A 132 -9.89 -7.62 -9.23
CA ASN A 132 -10.25 -6.21 -9.21
C ASN A 132 -10.35 -5.74 -7.76
N VAL A 133 -9.46 -4.84 -7.35
CA VAL A 133 -9.38 -4.39 -5.95
C VAL A 133 -10.62 -3.60 -5.54
N GLN A 134 -11.17 -2.78 -6.42
CA GLN A 134 -12.44 -2.09 -6.19
C GLN A 134 -13.56 -3.07 -5.83
N ASP A 135 -13.73 -4.13 -6.63
CA ASP A 135 -14.77 -5.14 -6.41
C ASP A 135 -14.52 -5.93 -5.11
N LEU A 136 -13.26 -6.30 -4.85
CA LEU A 136 -12.87 -6.95 -3.60
C LEU A 136 -13.27 -6.14 -2.37
N LEU A 137 -13.14 -4.82 -2.45
CA LEU A 137 -13.37 -3.90 -1.34
C LEU A 137 -14.83 -3.39 -1.27
N ASP A 138 -15.69 -3.86 -2.18
CA ASP A 138 -17.11 -3.40 -2.32
C ASP A 138 -17.21 -1.87 -2.42
N GLN A 139 -16.31 -1.27 -3.20
CA GLN A 139 -16.29 0.18 -3.41
C GLN A 139 -17.06 0.58 -4.68
N PRO A 140 -17.75 1.73 -4.67
CA PRO A 140 -18.44 2.22 -5.87
C PRO A 140 -17.44 2.59 -6.98
N ILE A 141 -17.93 2.67 -8.23
CA ILE A 141 -17.09 2.94 -9.40
C ILE A 141 -16.45 4.35 -9.38
N ASP A 142 -17.06 5.28 -8.69
CA ASP A 142 -16.63 6.66 -8.49
C ASP A 142 -15.94 6.89 -7.11
N ALA A 143 -15.52 5.81 -6.46
CA ALA A 143 -14.73 5.92 -5.24
C ALA A 143 -13.37 6.57 -5.52
N ASN A 144 -12.80 7.21 -4.50
CA ASN A 144 -11.40 7.60 -4.54
C ASN A 144 -10.51 6.35 -4.82
N PRO A 145 -9.74 6.32 -5.92
CA PRO A 145 -9.06 5.11 -6.37
C PRO A 145 -7.80 4.76 -5.55
N HIS A 146 -7.31 5.63 -4.71
CA HIS A 146 -6.02 5.50 -4.02
C HIS A 146 -6.04 4.48 -2.87
N PHE A 147 -6.58 3.27 -3.14
CA PHE A 147 -6.80 2.20 -2.15
C PHE A 147 -5.53 1.77 -1.43
N TRP A 148 -4.37 1.86 -2.10
CA TRP A 148 -3.08 1.48 -1.54
C TRP A 148 -2.58 2.41 -0.42
N TYR A 149 -3.19 3.58 -0.22
CA TYR A 149 -2.97 4.45 0.92
C TYR A 149 -3.76 4.06 2.18
N SER A 150 -4.60 3.02 2.09
CA SER A 150 -5.31 2.46 3.25
C SER A 150 -4.64 1.18 3.73
N PRO A 151 -4.08 1.11 4.96
CA PRO A 151 -3.51 -0.13 5.49
C PRO A 151 -4.54 -1.26 5.59
N TYR A 152 -5.81 -0.92 5.81
CA TYR A 152 -6.90 -1.89 5.81
C TYR A 152 -7.14 -2.49 4.42
N TYR A 153 -7.17 -1.66 3.37
CA TYR A 153 -7.37 -2.12 2.00
C TYR A 153 -6.16 -2.90 1.49
N VAL A 154 -4.94 -2.46 1.82
CA VAL A 154 -3.70 -3.20 1.50
C VAL A 154 -3.74 -4.59 2.11
N ASN A 155 -4.06 -4.73 3.40
CA ASN A 155 -4.16 -6.04 4.06
C ASN A 155 -5.23 -6.93 3.41
N SER A 156 -6.38 -6.37 3.05
CA SER A 156 -7.46 -7.10 2.37
C SER A 156 -7.04 -7.60 1.00
N THR A 157 -6.34 -6.76 0.23
CA THR A 157 -5.82 -7.08 -1.11
C THR A 157 -4.71 -8.13 -1.04
N VAL A 158 -3.76 -7.99 -0.13
CA VAL A 158 -2.69 -8.99 0.10
C VAL A 158 -3.27 -10.35 0.48
N ALA A 159 -4.32 -10.38 1.33
CA ALA A 159 -5.02 -11.61 1.67
C ALA A 159 -5.76 -12.24 0.47
N ALA A 160 -6.30 -11.43 -0.44
CA ALA A 160 -6.92 -11.92 -1.67
C ALA A 160 -5.87 -12.47 -2.64
N MET A 161 -4.77 -11.74 -2.86
CA MET A 161 -3.64 -12.20 -3.69
C MET A 161 -3.10 -13.56 -3.22
N TYR A 162 -2.92 -13.75 -1.90
CA TYR A 162 -2.52 -15.01 -1.32
C TYR A 162 -3.49 -16.15 -1.69
N ARG A 163 -4.81 -15.94 -1.48
CA ARG A 163 -5.83 -16.94 -1.81
C ARG A 163 -5.86 -17.29 -3.30
N ASP A 164 -5.64 -16.28 -4.16
CA ASP A 164 -5.63 -16.48 -5.59
C ASP A 164 -4.38 -17.24 -6.06
N LEU A 165 -3.20 -16.97 -5.49
CA LEU A 165 -1.98 -17.75 -5.76
C LEU A 165 -2.16 -19.22 -5.35
N VAL A 166 -2.71 -19.48 -4.17
CA VAL A 166 -3.02 -20.86 -3.71
C VAL A 166 -4.04 -21.54 -4.63
N ARG A 167 -5.02 -20.81 -5.15
CA ARG A 167 -6.01 -21.33 -6.10
C ARG A 167 -5.37 -21.72 -7.44
N ILE A 168 -4.40 -20.91 -7.92
CA ILE A 168 -3.68 -21.16 -9.17
C ILE A 168 -2.71 -22.32 -9.01
N ASP A 169 -1.95 -22.35 -7.92
CA ASP A 169 -1.00 -23.40 -7.60
C ASP A 169 -1.19 -23.92 -6.17
N PRO A 170 -2.10 -24.86 -5.94
CA PRO A 170 -2.35 -25.43 -4.63
C PRO A 170 -1.20 -26.34 -4.13
N THR A 171 -0.24 -26.71 -4.98
CA THR A 171 0.88 -27.56 -4.56
C THR A 171 1.88 -26.80 -3.72
N ASP A 172 1.95 -25.48 -3.90
CA ASP A 172 2.85 -24.57 -3.21
C ASP A 172 2.16 -23.73 -2.11
N GLU A 173 0.97 -24.16 -1.64
CA GLU A 173 0.22 -23.49 -0.57
C GLU A 173 1.09 -23.17 0.66
N ALA A 174 1.90 -24.12 1.10
CA ALA A 174 2.76 -23.93 2.29
C ALA A 174 3.79 -22.82 2.08
N TYR A 175 4.34 -22.70 0.86
CA TYR A 175 5.25 -21.64 0.48
C TYR A 175 4.54 -20.27 0.51
N PHE A 176 3.40 -20.15 -0.19
CA PHE A 176 2.64 -18.91 -0.23
C PHE A 176 2.15 -18.48 1.16
N HIS A 177 1.79 -19.43 2.02
CA HIS A 177 1.41 -19.15 3.40
C HIS A 177 2.56 -18.52 4.20
N GLN A 178 3.80 -19.04 4.04
CA GLN A 178 4.97 -18.45 4.69
C GLN A 178 5.24 -17.04 4.17
N GLN A 179 5.22 -16.82 2.85
CA GLN A 179 5.42 -15.51 2.26
C GLN A 179 4.35 -14.50 2.71
N TYR A 180 3.09 -14.95 2.82
CA TYR A 180 1.99 -14.13 3.33
C TYR A 180 2.22 -13.70 4.79
N ALA A 181 2.69 -14.61 5.65
CA ALA A 181 3.00 -14.29 7.03
C ALA A 181 4.17 -13.28 7.14
N ASP A 182 5.23 -13.49 6.35
CA ASP A 182 6.41 -12.64 6.33
C ASP A 182 6.09 -11.24 5.78
N LEU A 183 5.29 -11.15 4.71
CA LEU A 183 4.85 -9.88 4.14
C LEU A 183 3.98 -9.08 5.12
N ASN A 184 3.00 -9.72 5.77
CA ASN A 184 2.18 -9.04 6.78
C ASN A 184 3.01 -8.50 7.94
N MET A 185 4.00 -9.27 8.40
CA MET A 185 4.92 -8.79 9.44
C MET A 185 5.75 -7.61 8.95
N SER A 186 6.26 -7.67 7.73
CA SER A 186 7.04 -6.59 7.11
C SER A 186 6.22 -5.30 6.96
N LEU A 187 4.97 -5.39 6.47
CA LEU A 187 4.05 -4.25 6.35
C LEU A 187 3.80 -3.59 7.72
N TRP A 188 3.55 -4.41 8.74
CA TRP A 188 3.33 -3.90 10.10
C TRP A 188 4.57 -3.23 10.68
N GLN A 189 5.75 -3.85 10.56
CA GLN A 189 7.00 -3.35 11.15
C GLN A 189 7.55 -2.12 10.43
N SER A 190 7.20 -1.93 9.16
CA SER A 190 7.69 -0.78 8.39
C SER A 190 6.81 0.46 8.60
N TYR A 191 5.63 0.52 7.98
CA TYR A 191 4.86 1.76 7.95
C TYR A 191 3.56 1.74 8.77
N MET A 192 2.90 0.58 8.91
CA MET A 192 1.60 0.53 9.62
C MET A 192 1.73 0.86 11.12
N SER A 193 2.85 0.47 11.75
CA SER A 193 3.14 0.85 13.13
C SER A 193 3.43 2.35 13.27
N GLU A 194 4.01 2.98 12.25
CA GLU A 194 4.27 4.41 12.20
C GLU A 194 2.98 5.21 11.95
N GLU A 195 2.06 4.70 11.15
CA GLU A 195 0.71 5.28 11.03
C GLU A 195 -0.05 5.25 12.37
N LEU A 196 0.08 4.15 13.12
CA LEU A 196 -0.47 4.07 14.47
C LEU A 196 0.19 5.09 15.42
N TYR A 197 1.49 5.32 15.28
CA TYR A 197 2.18 6.40 16.02
C TYR A 197 1.57 7.77 15.71
N ILE A 198 1.33 8.10 14.43
CA ILE A 198 0.68 9.34 14.02
C ILE A 198 -0.72 9.43 14.67
N LYS A 199 -1.49 8.35 14.60
CA LYS A 199 -2.83 8.30 15.18
C LYS A 199 -2.84 8.60 16.68
N VAL A 200 -1.87 8.07 17.42
CA VAL A 200 -1.78 8.28 18.87
C VAL A 200 -1.36 9.70 19.24
N HIS A 201 -0.47 10.31 18.45
CA HIS A 201 0.17 11.56 18.82
C HIS A 201 -0.41 12.80 18.10
N TYR A 202 -1.01 12.62 16.91
CA TYR A 202 -1.42 13.72 16.03
C TYR A 202 -2.87 13.63 15.56
N SER A 203 -3.69 12.72 16.11
CA SER A 203 -5.10 12.62 15.74
C SER A 203 -5.81 13.97 15.85
N GLY A 204 -6.58 14.33 14.81
CA GLY A 204 -7.27 15.61 14.67
C GLY A 204 -6.39 16.76 14.17
N ALA A 205 -5.08 16.54 13.95
CA ALA A 205 -4.23 17.60 13.38
C ALA A 205 -4.70 17.94 11.96
N PRO A 206 -4.88 19.25 11.63
CA PRO A 206 -5.33 19.66 10.31
C PRO A 206 -4.19 19.53 9.29
N VAL A 207 -4.44 18.83 8.20
CA VAL A 207 -3.53 18.67 7.06
C VAL A 207 -4.25 19.07 5.78
N ALA A 208 -3.51 19.65 4.84
CA ALA A 208 -4.02 19.90 3.50
C ALA A 208 -3.39 18.92 2.51
N SER A 209 -4.10 18.61 1.43
CA SER A 209 -3.59 17.80 0.31
C SER A 209 -3.94 18.48 -1.01
N THR A 210 -3.05 18.42 -1.99
CA THR A 210 -3.31 18.99 -3.32
C THR A 210 -4.31 18.18 -4.11
N GLU A 211 -4.45 16.88 -3.77
CA GLU A 211 -5.43 16.01 -4.38
C GLU A 211 -5.93 14.92 -3.41
N SER A 212 -6.75 13.98 -3.86
CA SER A 212 -7.45 13.01 -2.99
C SER A 212 -6.61 11.80 -2.55
N ILE A 213 -5.37 11.64 -3.04
CA ILE A 213 -4.46 10.51 -2.76
C ILE A 213 -4.29 10.24 -1.26
N PHE A 214 -4.16 11.30 -0.47
CA PHE A 214 -3.82 11.19 0.95
C PHE A 214 -5.02 10.88 1.87
N VAL A 215 -6.26 10.92 1.36
CA VAL A 215 -7.47 10.81 2.17
C VAL A 215 -7.55 9.51 2.97
N TYR A 216 -7.17 8.39 2.39
CA TYR A 216 -7.21 7.09 3.09
C TYR A 216 -6.16 6.99 4.20
N MET A 217 -4.94 7.47 3.98
CA MET A 217 -3.92 7.51 5.04
C MET A 217 -4.31 8.49 6.15
N ALA A 218 -4.87 9.64 5.81
CA ALA A 218 -5.38 10.59 6.81
C ALA A 218 -6.47 9.94 7.69
N ASN A 219 -7.40 9.22 7.09
CA ASN A 219 -8.43 8.48 7.83
C ASN A 219 -7.82 7.40 8.74
N ALA A 220 -6.83 6.64 8.26
CA ALA A 220 -6.16 5.60 9.04
C ALA A 220 -5.40 6.19 10.24
N THR A 221 -4.73 7.31 10.03
CA THR A 221 -3.91 8.02 11.04
C THR A 221 -4.72 8.98 11.92
N GLY A 222 -6.01 9.19 11.61
CA GLY A 222 -6.89 10.10 12.35
C GLY A 222 -6.57 11.57 12.12
N LEU A 223 -5.81 11.93 11.09
CA LEU A 223 -5.57 13.31 10.67
C LEU A 223 -6.83 13.90 10.04
N ASN A 224 -6.98 15.22 10.16
CA ASN A 224 -8.12 15.95 9.60
C ASN A 224 -7.72 16.63 8.29
N VAL A 225 -8.16 16.08 7.14
CA VAL A 225 -7.97 16.73 5.84
C VAL A 225 -8.89 17.94 5.75
N VAL A 226 -8.31 19.13 5.61
CA VAL A 226 -9.03 20.42 5.60
C VAL A 226 -9.09 21.06 4.20
N SER A 227 -8.47 20.45 3.19
CA SER A 227 -8.58 20.90 1.80
C SER A 227 -10.03 20.85 1.32
N PRO A 228 -10.48 21.78 0.47
CA PRO A 228 -11.80 21.70 -0.13
C PRO A 228 -11.91 20.44 -1.01
N PRO A 229 -12.90 19.55 -0.79
CA PRO A 229 -13.04 18.33 -1.59
C PRO A 229 -13.11 18.60 -3.10
N ALA A 230 -13.89 19.61 -3.52
CA ALA A 230 -14.01 19.97 -4.93
C ALA A 230 -12.68 20.45 -5.58
N PHE A 231 -11.71 20.88 -4.76
CA PHE A 231 -10.36 21.15 -5.26
C PHE A 231 -9.60 19.85 -5.50
N MET A 232 -9.59 18.99 -4.48
CA MET A 232 -8.84 17.72 -4.51
C MET A 232 -9.33 16.79 -5.62
N ASP A 233 -10.65 16.66 -5.74
CA ASP A 233 -11.28 15.78 -6.74
C ASP A 233 -10.99 16.26 -8.16
N ALA A 234 -11.12 17.58 -8.41
CA ALA A 234 -10.83 18.13 -9.72
C ALA A 234 -9.35 17.97 -10.12
N VAL A 235 -8.42 18.15 -9.16
CA VAL A 235 -6.98 17.96 -9.43
C VAL A 235 -6.68 16.48 -9.74
N ALA A 236 -7.23 15.55 -8.96
CA ALA A 236 -7.06 14.11 -9.20
C ALA A 236 -7.61 13.65 -10.56
N GLU A 237 -8.63 14.31 -11.07
CA GLU A 237 -9.22 14.05 -12.40
C GLU A 237 -8.54 14.81 -13.55
N GLY A 238 -7.44 15.54 -13.29
CA GLY A 238 -6.78 16.38 -14.28
C GLY A 238 -7.59 17.60 -14.73
N ASN A 239 -8.62 17.98 -13.96
CA ASN A 239 -9.51 19.10 -14.27
C ASN A 239 -9.12 20.37 -13.51
N ASP A 240 -9.53 21.54 -14.06
CA ASP A 240 -9.42 22.81 -13.34
C ASP A 240 -10.42 22.89 -12.19
N PRO A 241 -9.97 23.07 -10.93
CA PRO A 241 -10.87 23.22 -9.79
C PRO A 241 -11.78 24.45 -9.90
N PRO A 242 -13.00 24.40 -9.33
CA PRO A 242 -13.87 25.57 -9.24
C PRO A 242 -13.16 26.75 -8.55
N ALA A 243 -13.29 27.96 -9.10
CA ALA A 243 -12.63 29.16 -8.55
C ALA A 243 -12.92 29.39 -7.07
N GLN A 244 -14.11 29.02 -6.60
CA GLN A 244 -14.47 29.11 -5.18
C GLN A 244 -13.62 28.17 -4.31
N SER A 245 -13.36 26.92 -4.77
CA SER A 245 -12.54 25.97 -4.01
C SER A 245 -11.05 26.39 -4.00
N VAL A 246 -10.57 27.00 -5.09
CA VAL A 246 -9.23 27.61 -5.11
C VAL A 246 -9.11 28.73 -4.07
N ALA A 247 -10.04 29.69 -4.05
CA ALA A 247 -10.04 30.77 -3.08
C ALA A 247 -10.18 30.28 -1.62
N GLN A 248 -10.93 29.20 -1.40
CA GLN A 248 -11.02 28.55 -0.09
C GLN A 248 -9.69 27.93 0.33
N PHE A 249 -8.99 27.29 -0.59
CA PHE A 249 -7.69 26.68 -0.31
C PHE A 249 -6.64 27.76 0.01
N GLU A 250 -6.56 28.84 -0.79
CA GLU A 250 -5.70 29.98 -0.52
C GLU A 250 -5.98 30.59 0.87
N THR A 251 -7.25 30.82 1.21
CA THR A 251 -7.64 31.32 2.53
C THR A 251 -7.19 30.39 3.65
N LEU A 252 -7.26 29.07 3.44
CA LEU A 252 -6.82 28.06 4.39
C LEU A 252 -5.30 28.17 4.64
N LEU A 253 -4.50 28.28 3.58
CA LEU A 253 -3.03 28.43 3.68
C LEU A 253 -2.64 29.74 4.37
N GLN A 254 -3.35 30.83 4.12
CA GLN A 254 -3.12 32.13 4.78
C GLN A 254 -3.27 32.07 6.30
N GLY A 255 -4.03 31.12 6.84
CA GLY A 255 -4.09 30.83 8.26
C GLY A 255 -2.81 30.23 8.84
N GLY A 256 -1.86 29.84 7.98
CA GLY A 256 -0.57 29.29 8.35
C GLY A 256 -0.71 28.06 9.22
N ASN A 257 0.27 27.86 10.11
CA ASN A 257 0.35 26.70 11.00
C ASN A 257 -0.83 26.52 11.98
N SER A 258 -1.65 27.53 12.18
CA SER A 258 -2.89 27.41 12.97
C SER A 258 -4.00 26.69 12.21
N SER A 259 -4.00 26.78 10.88
CA SER A 259 -5.01 26.19 10.00
C SER A 259 -4.56 24.88 9.34
N VAL A 260 -3.26 24.77 9.00
CA VAL A 260 -2.67 23.61 8.31
C VAL A 260 -1.32 23.29 8.94
N LYS A 261 -1.14 22.06 9.40
CA LYS A 261 0.13 21.59 9.95
C LYS A 261 1.11 21.13 8.88
N VAL A 262 0.60 20.50 7.83
CA VAL A 262 1.39 19.95 6.71
C VAL A 262 0.56 20.06 5.44
N LEU A 263 1.19 20.48 4.34
CA LEU A 263 0.65 20.31 3.00
C LEU A 263 1.22 19.01 2.41
N VAL A 264 0.36 18.09 2.03
CA VAL A 264 0.70 16.89 1.25
C VAL A 264 0.56 17.27 -0.23
N TYR A 265 1.65 17.08 -0.98
CA TYR A 265 1.75 17.46 -2.38
C TYR A 265 1.98 16.20 -3.23
N ASP A 266 1.11 15.93 -4.18
CA ASP A 266 1.36 14.87 -5.14
C ASP A 266 2.44 15.32 -6.14
N GLU A 267 3.50 14.52 -6.24
CA GLU A 267 4.64 14.80 -7.10
C GLU A 267 4.43 14.34 -8.56
N GLN A 268 3.35 13.61 -8.84
CA GLN A 268 3.00 13.13 -10.20
C GLN A 268 1.88 13.94 -10.84
N THR A 269 0.99 14.55 -10.04
CA THR A 269 -0.07 15.47 -10.53
C THR A 269 0.38 16.93 -10.43
N VAL A 270 1.31 17.31 -11.30
CA VAL A 270 1.97 18.62 -11.28
C VAL A 270 1.37 19.57 -12.30
N THR A 271 0.62 20.57 -11.83
CA THR A 271 0.04 21.65 -12.63
C THR A 271 0.57 23.02 -12.17
N PRO A 272 0.41 24.09 -12.96
CA PRO A 272 0.73 25.45 -12.51
C PRO A 272 -0.02 25.83 -11.22
N LEU A 273 -1.25 25.34 -11.04
CA LEU A 273 -2.05 25.60 -9.84
C LEU A 273 -1.49 24.88 -8.63
N THR A 274 -1.19 23.56 -8.72
CA THR A 274 -0.63 22.81 -7.61
C THR A 274 0.75 23.32 -7.21
N GLN A 275 1.56 23.79 -8.17
CA GLN A 275 2.83 24.48 -7.90
C GLN A 275 2.62 25.81 -7.17
N SER A 276 1.59 26.58 -7.52
CA SER A 276 1.25 27.83 -6.83
C SER A 276 0.84 27.56 -5.39
N VAL A 277 0.01 26.55 -5.14
CA VAL A 277 -0.38 26.12 -3.79
C VAL A 277 0.84 25.71 -2.96
N LYS A 278 1.78 24.95 -3.55
CA LYS A 278 3.04 24.57 -2.90
C LYS A 278 3.89 25.77 -2.52
N ALA A 279 4.01 26.75 -3.42
CA ALA A 279 4.76 27.99 -3.19
C ALA A 279 4.11 28.85 -2.10
N GLU A 280 2.77 28.94 -2.09
CA GLU A 280 2.01 29.66 -1.08
C GLU A 280 2.16 29.02 0.30
N ALA A 281 2.06 27.69 0.41
CA ALA A 281 2.30 26.98 1.65
C ALA A 281 3.69 27.29 2.23
N ALA A 282 4.73 27.33 1.38
CA ALA A 282 6.09 27.72 1.79
C ALA A 282 6.15 29.17 2.29
N GLN A 283 5.42 30.09 1.67
CA GLN A 283 5.34 31.50 2.08
C GLN A 283 4.75 31.64 3.52
N TYR A 284 3.77 30.80 3.86
CA TYR A 284 3.16 30.77 5.19
C TYR A 284 3.84 29.78 6.16
N GLN A 285 5.03 29.30 5.80
CA GLN A 285 5.84 28.40 6.62
C GLN A 285 5.14 27.08 6.98
N ILE A 286 4.23 26.63 6.12
CA ILE A 286 3.60 25.33 6.22
C ILE A 286 4.58 24.30 5.59
N PRO A 287 5.01 23.27 6.33
CA PRO A 287 5.82 22.20 5.74
C PRO A 287 5.10 21.53 4.59
N VAL A 288 5.85 21.22 3.52
CA VAL A 288 5.34 20.48 2.38
C VAL A 288 6.04 19.12 2.34
N ILE A 289 5.28 18.06 2.21
CA ILE A 289 5.79 16.71 1.93
C ILE A 289 5.30 16.26 0.56
N GLY A 290 6.17 15.54 -0.16
CA GLY A 290 5.82 14.88 -1.41
C GLY A 290 5.26 13.48 -1.14
N VAL A 291 4.25 13.11 -1.91
CA VAL A 291 3.73 11.73 -2.03
C VAL A 291 3.67 11.37 -3.50
N THR A 292 3.60 10.09 -3.81
CA THR A 292 3.58 9.62 -5.20
C THR A 292 2.54 8.51 -5.40
N GLU A 293 2.04 8.40 -6.63
CA GLU A 293 1.08 7.36 -7.00
C GLU A 293 1.76 6.05 -7.39
N THR A 294 3.03 6.11 -7.77
CA THR A 294 3.84 4.92 -8.10
C THR A 294 5.03 4.79 -7.15
N ILE A 295 5.50 3.56 -6.95
CA ILE A 295 6.63 3.29 -6.04
C ILE A 295 7.88 4.08 -6.44
N GLN A 296 8.42 4.84 -5.50
CA GLN A 296 9.64 5.64 -5.64
C GLN A 296 10.66 5.27 -4.55
N PRO A 297 11.93 5.00 -4.90
CA PRO A 297 12.42 4.74 -6.26
C PRO A 297 11.82 3.43 -6.83
N PRO A 298 11.77 3.22 -8.16
CA PRO A 298 11.10 2.06 -8.77
C PRO A 298 11.61 0.68 -8.32
N THR A 299 12.78 0.63 -7.69
CA THR A 299 13.39 -0.58 -7.12
C THR A 299 13.00 -0.83 -5.66
N ALA A 300 12.30 0.08 -5.03
CA ALA A 300 11.84 -0.09 -3.65
C ALA A 300 10.74 -1.15 -3.56
N THR A 301 10.58 -1.73 -2.38
CA THR A 301 9.37 -2.49 -2.07
C THR A 301 8.24 -1.55 -1.68
N PHE A 302 7.00 -2.01 -1.81
CA PHE A 302 5.81 -1.26 -1.39
C PHE A 302 5.95 -0.67 0.02
N GLN A 303 6.33 -1.50 0.98
CA GLN A 303 6.42 -1.07 2.37
C GLN A 303 7.58 -0.10 2.65
N ALA A 304 8.69 -0.21 1.91
CA ALA A 304 9.80 0.73 2.05
C ALA A 304 9.44 2.12 1.48
N TRP A 305 8.69 2.15 0.39
CA TRP A 305 8.15 3.38 -0.19
C TRP A 305 7.16 4.05 0.77
N MET A 306 6.10 3.35 1.22
CA MET A 306 5.14 3.88 2.19
C MET A 306 5.83 4.36 3.49
N GLN A 307 6.82 3.62 3.98
CA GLN A 307 7.60 4.03 5.15
C GLN A 307 8.31 5.37 4.95
N GLY A 308 8.88 5.60 3.77
CA GLY A 308 9.52 6.89 3.43
C GLY A 308 8.53 8.06 3.49
N GLU A 309 7.32 7.88 2.97
CA GLU A 309 6.28 8.90 2.99
C GLU A 309 5.75 9.15 4.41
N VAL A 310 5.48 8.09 5.17
CA VAL A 310 5.03 8.20 6.57
C VAL A 310 6.10 8.87 7.44
N TYR A 311 7.39 8.57 7.27
CA TYR A 311 8.47 9.27 7.97
C TYR A 311 8.56 10.76 7.60
N SER A 312 8.36 11.09 6.33
CA SER A 312 8.30 12.49 5.89
C SER A 312 7.18 13.25 6.60
N LEU A 313 6.02 12.61 6.70
CA LEU A 313 4.86 13.15 7.41
C LEU A 313 5.13 13.32 8.93
N ILE A 314 5.69 12.31 9.59
CA ILE A 314 6.06 12.39 11.02
C ILE A 314 7.04 13.52 11.26
N ASN A 315 8.07 13.68 10.44
CA ASN A 315 9.06 14.74 10.57
C ASN A 315 8.44 16.12 10.40
N ALA A 316 7.53 16.28 9.44
CA ALA A 316 6.81 17.54 9.25
C ALA A 316 5.90 17.88 10.42
N LEU A 317 5.15 16.91 10.96
CA LEU A 317 4.29 17.09 12.13
C LEU A 317 5.10 17.42 13.40
N ASN A 318 6.26 16.75 13.60
CA ASN A 318 7.17 17.01 14.72
C ASN A 318 7.75 18.43 14.68
N ALA A 319 8.18 18.90 13.51
CA ALA A 319 8.75 20.24 13.36
C ALA A 319 7.75 21.33 13.78
N GLN A 320 6.47 21.10 13.58
CA GLN A 320 5.40 22.02 13.95
C GLN A 320 5.05 21.98 15.44
N SER A 321 5.33 20.90 16.15
CA SER A 321 5.09 20.80 17.59
C SER A 321 6.21 21.43 18.43
N LEU A 322 7.44 21.53 17.89
CA LEU A 322 8.59 22.14 18.57
C LEU A 322 8.65 23.68 18.41
N GLY A 323 7.86 24.25 17.50
CA GLY A 323 7.79 25.69 17.25
C GLY A 323 6.72 26.43 18.04
N GLN A 324 6.02 25.76 18.96
CA GLN A 324 5.05 26.31 19.91
C GLN A 324 5.65 26.34 21.31
#